data_2c95315aee1fb9951908277eecfb2f25
#
_entry.id   2c95315aee1fb9951908277eecfb2f25
#
_cell.length_a   1.000
_cell.length_b   1.000
_cell.length_c   1.000
_cell.angle_alpha   90.00
_cell.angle_beta   90.00
_cell.angle_gamma   90.00
#
_symmetry.space_group_name_H-M   'P 1'
#
loop_
_entity.id
_entity.type
_entity.pdbx_description
1 polymer ?
#
loop_
_entity_poly.entity_id
_entity_poly.type
_entity_poly.pdbx_seq_one_letter_code
_entity_poly.pdbx_strand_id
1 'polypeptide(L)'
;MDTPVTPSIGLFHADKQTVEALGPVVQLAKSGFFYCTQGEMSLVLGNRAFEIHRGDIYIYPPLSKTYIRMLSDDLHGTVGVADFDFVFTLANSISNTQNHLYMRENPCISLNDEQRRRIEELIELIWRRERSQ
;
A
#
# COMPACT_ATOMS: atom_id res chain seq x y z
N MET A 1 26.62 -5.42 -18.75
CA MET A 1 26.41 -4.38 -17.86
C MET A 1 25.31 -4.64 -16.88
N ASP A 2 25.65 -4.86 -15.71
CA ASP A 2 24.68 -5.23 -14.80
C ASP A 2 24.52 -4.30 -13.72
N THR A 3 23.54 -3.53 -13.82
CA THR A 3 23.10 -2.76 -12.70
C THR A 3 22.53 -3.73 -11.71
N PRO A 4 23.00 -3.67 -10.49
CA PRO A 4 22.36 -4.46 -9.46
C PRO A 4 20.90 -4.10 -9.43
N VAL A 5 20.09 -5.12 -9.54
CA VAL A 5 18.67 -4.94 -9.49
C VAL A 5 18.31 -4.59 -8.08
N THR A 6 18.41 -3.34 -7.77
CA THR A 6 17.78 -2.86 -6.56
C THR A 6 16.29 -2.79 -6.86
N PRO A 7 15.45 -3.40 -6.04
CA PRO A 7 14.02 -3.25 -6.24
C PRO A 7 13.70 -1.77 -6.19
N SER A 8 13.16 -1.30 -7.28
CA SER A 8 12.74 0.07 -7.37
C SER A 8 11.42 0.19 -6.63
N ILE A 9 11.46 0.81 -5.49
CA ILE A 9 10.25 1.12 -4.77
C ILE A 9 10.09 2.63 -4.71
N GLY A 10 8.93 3.12 -5.15
CA GLY A 10 8.59 4.52 -5.01
C GLY A 10 7.65 4.71 -3.84
N LEU A 11 7.96 5.67 -2.99
CA LEU A 11 7.08 6.03 -1.89
C LEU A 11 6.52 7.43 -2.11
N PHE A 12 5.24 7.59 -1.81
CA PHE A 12 4.55 8.87 -1.95
C PHE A 12 3.70 9.11 -0.73
N HIS A 13 3.68 10.37 -0.28
CA HIS A 13 2.72 10.76 0.74
C HIS A 13 1.36 10.95 0.07
N ALA A 14 0.31 10.40 0.66
CA ALA A 14 -1.04 10.48 0.11
C ALA A 14 -1.98 11.16 1.08
N ASP A 15 -2.84 12.00 0.54
CA ASP A 15 -3.94 12.61 1.27
C ASP A 15 -5.18 12.58 0.36
N LYS A 16 -6.29 13.13 0.83
CA LYS A 16 -7.52 13.14 0.06
C LYS A 16 -7.30 13.73 -1.33
N GLN A 17 -6.58 14.84 -1.39
CA GLN A 17 -6.38 15.55 -2.64
C GLN A 17 -5.55 14.77 -3.64
N THR A 18 -4.45 14.13 -3.18
CA THR A 18 -3.61 13.34 -4.07
C THR A 18 -4.31 12.10 -4.57
N VAL A 19 -5.13 11.46 -3.73
CA VAL A 19 -5.88 10.28 -4.16
C VAL A 19 -6.98 10.68 -5.15
N GLU A 20 -7.67 11.78 -4.90
CA GLU A 20 -8.68 12.27 -5.83
C GLU A 20 -8.09 12.59 -7.20
N ALA A 21 -6.86 13.06 -7.24
CA ALA A 21 -6.19 13.38 -8.48
C ALA A 21 -5.94 12.15 -9.35
N LEU A 22 -5.92 10.95 -8.76
CA LEU A 22 -5.79 9.71 -9.52
C LEU A 22 -7.08 9.34 -10.25
N GLY A 23 -8.18 10.00 -9.89
CA GLY A 23 -9.48 9.70 -10.47
C GLY A 23 -10.24 8.65 -9.66
N PRO A 24 -11.51 8.40 -10.03
CA PRO A 24 -12.33 7.45 -9.28
C PRO A 24 -11.96 5.99 -9.50
N VAL A 25 -11.18 5.71 -10.55
CA VAL A 25 -10.72 4.36 -10.85
C VAL A 25 -9.21 4.38 -10.93
N VAL A 26 -8.58 3.53 -10.13
CA VAL A 26 -7.13 3.42 -10.11
C VAL A 26 -6.73 2.05 -10.65
N GLN A 27 -5.87 2.03 -11.67
CA GLN A 27 -5.33 0.81 -12.22
C GLN A 27 -3.85 1.03 -12.50
N LEU A 28 -3.00 0.38 -11.71
CA LEU A 28 -1.56 0.55 -11.82
C LEU A 28 -0.93 -0.73 -12.38
N ALA A 29 0.09 -0.55 -13.21
CA ALA A 29 0.78 -1.69 -13.83
C ALA A 29 1.53 -2.50 -12.78
N LYS A 30 2.07 -1.84 -11.78
CA LYS A 30 2.78 -2.51 -10.70
C LYS A 30 1.91 -2.64 -9.47
N SER A 31 2.25 -3.59 -8.63
CA SER A 31 1.62 -3.73 -7.33
C SER A 31 2.10 -2.63 -6.39
N GLY A 32 1.56 -2.61 -5.20
CA GLY A 32 1.98 -1.65 -4.19
C GLY A 32 1.12 -1.77 -2.95
N PHE A 33 1.26 -0.78 -2.09
CA PHE A 33 0.48 -0.75 -0.86
C PHE A 33 0.07 0.67 -0.51
N PHE A 34 -0.98 0.77 0.28
CA PHE A 34 -1.37 2.01 0.92
C PHE A 34 -1.45 1.74 2.42
N TYR A 35 -0.62 2.45 3.19
CA TYR A 35 -0.63 2.37 4.64
C TYR A 35 -1.31 3.63 5.19
N CYS A 36 -2.45 3.45 5.84
CA CYS A 36 -3.25 4.56 6.34
C CYS A 36 -2.78 5.00 7.71
N THR A 37 -2.40 6.27 7.83
CA THR A 37 -1.95 6.84 9.10
C THR A 37 -2.99 7.69 9.76
N GLN A 38 -4.00 8.15 9.00
CA GLN A 38 -5.04 9.01 9.52
C GLN A 38 -6.24 8.97 8.60
N GLY A 39 -7.45 9.02 9.16
CA GLY A 39 -8.66 9.06 8.37
C GLY A 39 -9.08 7.70 7.88
N GLU A 40 -9.91 7.70 6.84
CA GLU A 40 -10.42 6.45 6.28
C GLU A 40 -10.76 6.58 4.80
N MET A 41 -10.82 5.44 4.14
CA MET A 41 -11.13 5.36 2.71
C MET A 41 -11.94 4.09 2.46
N SER A 42 -12.93 4.21 1.56
CA SER A 42 -13.67 3.04 1.09
C SER A 42 -13.40 2.82 -0.38
N LEU A 43 -13.20 1.57 -0.76
CA LEU A 43 -12.95 1.22 -2.15
C LEU A 43 -13.59 -0.12 -2.50
N VAL A 44 -13.69 -0.36 -3.81
CA VAL A 44 -14.21 -1.63 -4.33
C VAL A 44 -13.16 -2.22 -5.27
N LEU A 45 -12.82 -3.47 -5.02
CA LEU A 45 -11.93 -4.25 -5.87
C LEU A 45 -12.71 -5.46 -6.35
N GLY A 46 -12.93 -5.52 -7.67
CA GLY A 46 -13.81 -6.55 -8.21
C GLY A 46 -15.23 -6.35 -7.72
N ASN A 47 -15.78 -7.35 -7.06
CA ASN A 47 -17.12 -7.26 -6.48
C ASN A 47 -17.10 -7.17 -4.95
N ARG A 48 -15.94 -6.81 -4.38
CA ARG A 48 -15.77 -6.74 -2.93
C ARG A 48 -15.46 -5.31 -2.49
N ALA A 49 -16.12 -4.88 -1.42
CA ALA A 49 -15.90 -3.57 -0.84
C ALA A 49 -14.96 -3.70 0.36
N PHE A 50 -14.06 -2.74 0.49
CA PHE A 50 -13.12 -2.70 1.61
C PHE A 50 -13.13 -1.32 2.24
N GLU A 51 -13.00 -1.29 3.56
CA GLU A 51 -12.82 -0.04 4.29
C GLU A 51 -11.45 -0.02 4.92
N ILE A 52 -10.71 1.05 4.67
CA ILE A 52 -9.35 1.21 5.15
C ILE A 52 -9.36 2.30 6.21
N HIS A 53 -8.85 1.96 7.40
CA HIS A 53 -8.82 2.87 8.54
C HIS A 53 -7.38 3.07 8.99
N ARG A 54 -7.20 4.00 9.91
CA ARG A 54 -5.89 4.21 10.50
C ARG A 54 -5.30 2.89 11.02
N GLY A 55 -4.07 2.59 10.62
CA GLY A 55 -3.39 1.38 11.03
C GLY A 55 -3.60 0.20 10.11
N ASP A 56 -4.37 0.38 9.04
CA ASP A 56 -4.56 -0.66 8.04
C ASP A 56 -3.59 -0.48 6.89
N ILE A 57 -3.18 -1.61 6.30
CA ILE A 57 -2.42 -1.58 5.07
C ILE A 57 -3.23 -2.30 3.98
N TYR A 58 -3.36 -1.65 2.83
CA TYR A 58 -4.06 -2.22 1.69
C TYR A 58 -3.02 -2.55 0.62
N ILE A 59 -3.01 -3.80 0.17
CA ILE A 59 -2.05 -4.26 -0.84
C ILE A 59 -2.82 -4.46 -2.14
N TYR A 60 -2.62 -3.56 -3.09
CA TYR A 60 -3.36 -3.64 -4.33
C TYR A 60 -2.62 -4.53 -5.34
N PRO A 61 -3.38 -5.42 -6.03
CA PRO A 61 -2.78 -6.29 -7.03
C PRO A 61 -2.43 -5.51 -8.29
N PRO A 62 -1.44 -5.97 -9.06
CA PRO A 62 -1.10 -5.29 -10.31
C PRO A 62 -2.26 -5.42 -11.31
N LEU A 63 -2.46 -4.37 -12.09
CA LEU A 63 -3.43 -4.33 -13.19
C LEU A 63 -4.89 -4.48 -12.78
N SER A 64 -5.19 -4.53 -11.49
CA SER A 64 -6.56 -4.60 -11.01
C SER A 64 -7.18 -3.21 -10.94
N LYS A 65 -8.45 -3.12 -11.31
CA LYS A 65 -9.17 -1.86 -11.20
C LYS A 65 -9.72 -1.70 -9.81
N THR A 66 -9.32 -0.62 -9.15
CA THR A 66 -9.80 -0.27 -7.83
C THR A 66 -10.68 0.97 -7.96
N TYR A 67 -11.91 0.86 -7.47
CA TYR A 67 -12.86 1.98 -7.52
C TYR A 67 -12.87 2.66 -6.16
N ILE A 68 -12.51 3.93 -6.12
CA ILE A 68 -12.50 4.72 -4.89
C ILE A 68 -13.91 5.23 -4.67
N ARG A 69 -14.50 4.93 -3.51
CA ARG A 69 -15.87 5.31 -3.22
C ARG A 69 -15.98 6.48 -2.25
N MET A 70 -15.09 6.53 -1.26
CA MET A 70 -15.16 7.56 -0.24
C MET A 70 -13.76 7.83 0.31
N LEU A 71 -13.48 9.09 0.55
CA LEU A 71 -12.24 9.55 1.16
C LEU A 71 -12.59 10.55 2.26
N SER A 72 -12.12 10.31 3.48
CA SER A 72 -12.33 11.28 4.54
C SER A 72 -11.47 12.51 4.31
N ASP A 73 -11.91 13.66 4.83
CA ASP A 73 -11.19 14.92 4.64
C ASP A 73 -9.81 14.89 5.26
N ASP A 74 -9.65 14.11 6.33
CA ASP A 74 -8.39 14.02 7.07
C ASP A 74 -7.51 12.85 6.64
N LEU A 75 -7.80 12.25 5.49
CA LEU A 75 -7.04 11.09 5.02
C LEU A 75 -5.57 11.40 4.82
N HIS A 76 -4.71 10.61 5.44
CA HIS A 76 -3.26 10.65 5.22
C HIS A 76 -2.70 9.24 5.26
N GLY A 77 -1.71 9.00 4.44
CA GLY A 77 -1.06 7.71 4.41
C GLY A 77 0.16 7.73 3.51
N THR A 78 0.75 6.55 3.35
CA THR A 78 1.91 6.35 2.49
C THR A 78 1.56 5.33 1.42
N VAL A 79 1.81 5.70 0.17
CA VAL A 79 1.63 4.78 -0.96
C VAL A 79 3.01 4.31 -1.40
N GLY A 80 3.15 3.00 -1.53
CA GLY A 80 4.34 2.40 -2.10
C GLY A 80 4.00 1.72 -3.41
N VAL A 81 4.85 1.88 -4.42
CA VAL A 81 4.70 1.21 -5.71
C VAL A 81 5.95 0.39 -5.95
N ALA A 82 5.79 -0.90 -6.19
CA ALA A 82 6.91 -1.81 -6.34
C ALA A 82 6.47 -3.07 -7.07
N ASP A 83 7.44 -3.93 -7.38
CA ASP A 83 7.12 -5.23 -7.96
C ASP A 83 6.36 -6.08 -6.95
N PHE A 84 5.49 -6.95 -7.47
CA PHE A 84 4.64 -7.76 -6.60
C PHE A 84 5.43 -8.62 -5.62
N ASP A 85 6.54 -9.19 -6.07
CA ASP A 85 7.37 -10.03 -5.19
C ASP A 85 7.91 -9.26 -4.00
N PHE A 86 8.32 -8.01 -4.21
CA PHE A 86 8.78 -7.15 -3.12
C PHE A 86 7.64 -6.84 -2.15
N VAL A 87 6.47 -6.48 -2.70
CA VAL A 87 5.31 -6.15 -1.87
C VAL A 87 4.85 -7.37 -1.09
N PHE A 88 4.85 -8.54 -1.72
CA PHE A 88 4.46 -9.77 -1.05
C PHE A 88 5.43 -10.10 0.10
N THR A 89 6.74 -9.95 -0.14
CA THR A 89 7.74 -10.19 0.88
C THR A 89 7.57 -9.23 2.06
N LEU A 90 7.30 -7.98 1.77
CA LEU A 90 7.05 -6.98 2.79
C LEU A 90 5.83 -7.34 3.63
N ALA A 91 4.73 -7.67 2.98
CA ALA A 91 3.50 -8.02 3.67
C ALA A 91 3.67 -9.28 4.51
N ASN A 92 4.39 -10.25 3.98
CA ASN A 92 4.66 -11.48 4.69
C ASN A 92 5.49 -11.24 5.95
N SER A 93 6.47 -10.34 5.88
CA SER A 93 7.30 -10.01 7.04
C SER A 93 6.51 -9.29 8.12
N ILE A 94 5.42 -8.61 7.76
CA ILE A 94 4.58 -7.90 8.71
C ILE A 94 3.54 -8.82 9.32
N SER A 95 2.89 -9.64 8.50
CA SER A 95 1.73 -10.42 8.92
C SER A 95 1.97 -11.91 9.09
N ASN A 96 3.18 -12.39 8.76
CA ASN A 96 3.52 -13.82 8.76
C ASN A 96 2.65 -14.65 7.80
N THR A 97 2.09 -13.99 6.80
CA THR A 97 1.26 -14.66 5.80
C THR A 97 2.14 -15.07 4.63
N GLN A 98 2.18 -16.37 4.35
CA GLN A 98 3.03 -16.88 3.28
C GLN A 98 2.24 -17.42 2.09
N ASN A 99 0.97 -17.03 2.00
CA ASN A 99 0.10 -17.56 0.97
C ASN A 99 -0.38 -16.43 0.04
N HIS A 100 0.01 -16.51 -1.22
CA HIS A 100 -0.38 -15.54 -2.24
C HIS A 100 -1.90 -15.46 -2.41
N LEU A 101 -2.59 -16.59 -2.32
CA LEU A 101 -4.04 -16.61 -2.45
C LEU A 101 -4.70 -15.89 -1.30
N TYR A 102 -4.18 -16.07 -0.09
CA TYR A 102 -4.72 -15.37 1.07
C TYR A 102 -4.63 -13.87 0.87
N MET A 103 -3.50 -13.38 0.37
CA MET A 103 -3.31 -11.95 0.17
C MET A 103 -4.21 -11.38 -0.91
N ARG A 104 -4.45 -12.16 -1.96
CA ARG A 104 -5.37 -11.71 -3.02
C ARG A 104 -6.80 -11.61 -2.52
N GLU A 105 -7.20 -12.51 -1.63
CA GLU A 105 -8.53 -12.51 -1.07
C GLU A 105 -8.67 -11.53 0.09
N ASN A 106 -7.55 -11.19 0.73
CA ASN A 106 -7.54 -10.31 1.89
C ASN A 106 -6.52 -9.19 1.72
N PRO A 107 -6.76 -8.29 0.76
CA PRO A 107 -5.78 -7.24 0.47
C PRO A 107 -5.69 -6.16 1.55
N CYS A 108 -6.70 -6.06 2.42
CA CYS A 108 -6.69 -5.09 3.49
C CYS A 108 -6.38 -5.79 4.80
N ILE A 109 -5.28 -5.41 5.42
CA ILE A 109 -4.80 -6.04 6.65
C ILE A 109 -4.79 -5.00 7.77
N SER A 110 -5.50 -5.32 8.86
CA SER A 110 -5.48 -4.47 10.05
C SER A 110 -4.28 -4.84 10.89
N LEU A 111 -3.39 -3.88 11.13
CA LEU A 111 -2.14 -4.13 11.82
C LEU A 111 -2.28 -3.84 13.31
N ASN A 112 -1.64 -4.70 14.13
CA ASN A 112 -1.52 -4.42 15.55
C ASN A 112 -0.39 -3.42 15.79
N ASP A 113 -0.19 -3.01 17.04
CA ASP A 113 0.78 -1.95 17.36
C ASP A 113 2.20 -2.33 16.96
N GLU A 114 2.59 -3.57 17.17
CA GLU A 114 3.92 -4.02 16.80
C GLU A 114 4.12 -4.06 15.29
N GLN A 115 3.12 -4.54 14.57
CA GLN A 115 3.19 -4.57 13.10
C GLN A 115 3.22 -3.17 12.53
N ARG A 116 2.45 -2.25 13.10
CA ARG A 116 2.45 -0.85 12.67
C ARG A 116 3.82 -0.22 12.88
N ARG A 117 4.45 -0.50 14.01
CA ARG A 117 5.80 0.01 14.26
C ARG A 117 6.79 -0.52 13.23
N ARG A 118 6.68 -1.80 12.88
CA ARG A 118 7.57 -2.40 11.89
C ARG A 118 7.43 -1.76 10.50
N ILE A 119 6.19 -1.56 10.06
CA ILE A 119 5.98 -0.95 8.74
C ILE A 119 6.43 0.50 8.75
N GLU A 120 6.22 1.22 9.83
CA GLU A 120 6.65 2.60 9.93
C GLU A 120 8.15 2.72 9.92
N GLU A 121 8.86 1.82 10.59
CA GLU A 121 10.32 1.79 10.55
C GLU A 121 10.84 1.48 9.15
N LEU A 122 10.22 0.54 8.45
CA LEU A 122 10.61 0.20 7.09
C LEU A 122 10.39 1.37 6.13
N ILE A 123 9.25 2.03 6.25
CA ILE A 123 8.95 3.21 5.44
C ILE A 123 9.99 4.30 5.67
N GLU A 124 10.33 4.53 6.93
CA GLU A 124 11.33 5.53 7.28
C GLU A 124 12.70 5.19 6.68
N LEU A 125 13.10 3.94 6.74
CA LEU A 125 14.36 3.50 6.14
C LEU A 125 14.39 3.72 4.64
N ILE A 126 13.29 3.42 3.96
CA ILE A 126 13.20 3.62 2.52
C ILE A 126 13.26 5.10 2.17
N TRP A 127 12.54 5.94 2.93
CA TRP A 127 12.60 7.40 2.75
C TRP A 127 14.01 7.93 2.89
N ARG A 128 14.74 7.48 3.90
CA ARG A 128 16.12 7.92 4.13
C ARG A 128 17.02 7.50 2.99
N ARG A 129 16.82 6.31 2.47
CA ARG A 129 17.59 5.79 1.37
C ARG A 129 17.41 6.63 0.12
N GLU A 130 16.17 7.00 -0.18
CA GLU A 130 15.89 7.83 -1.33
C GLU A 130 16.49 9.22 -1.19
N ARG A 131 16.48 9.79 0.01
CA ARG A 131 16.99 11.13 0.24
C ARG A 131 18.52 11.20 0.24
N SER A 132 19.20 10.11 0.48
CA SER A 132 20.64 10.11 0.54
C SER A 132 21.31 9.90 -0.80
N GLN A 133 20.56 9.85 -1.86
CA GLN A 133 21.12 9.71 -3.19
C GLN A 133 21.29 11.05 -3.88
#